data_e32ef646b66376f5b35796814669ba8d
#
_entry.id   e32ef646b66376f5b35796814669ba8d
#
_cell.length_a   1.000
_cell.length_b   1.000
_cell.length_c   1.000
_cell.angle_alpha   90.00
_cell.angle_beta   90.00
_cell.angle_gamma   90.00
#
_symmetry.space_group_name_H-M   'P 1'
#
loop_
_entity.id
_entity.type
_entity.pdbx_description
1 polymer ?
#
loop_
_entity_poly.entity_id
_entity_poly.type
_entity_poly.pdbx_seq_one_letter_code
_entity_poly.pdbx_strand_id
1 'polypeptide(L)'
;MVGFDEFLSILENKSRRDILELLTKEPHYALQISELLHISQQAVVKHLDILEAAGFVSVEKVPSVKGGPPRKIYKVTESYCLRLDLGPSLFKTSGRMMPSGGPMRLSSKLPDGLEGIIDSMGTRRTIPLSEAMSILTELQTRLEQIDEQRDALVA
;
A
#
# COMPACT_ATOMS: atom_id res chain seq x y z
N MET A 1 14.93 6.09 -4.85
CA MET A 1 14.11 5.99 -3.61
C MET A 1 13.36 7.30 -3.50
N VAL A 2 12.05 7.28 -3.50
CA VAL A 2 11.22 8.49 -3.41
C VAL A 2 11.46 9.13 -2.06
N GLY A 3 11.84 10.42 -2.05
CA GLY A 3 12.07 11.18 -0.82
C GLY A 3 10.76 11.55 -0.11
N PHE A 4 10.83 11.94 1.17
CA PHE A 4 9.66 12.32 1.96
C PHE A 4 8.87 13.46 1.29
N ASP A 5 9.55 14.50 0.82
CA ASP A 5 8.91 15.66 0.18
C ASP A 5 8.26 15.29 -1.15
N GLU A 6 8.87 14.38 -1.91
CA GLU A 6 8.31 13.85 -3.13
C GLU A 6 7.03 13.04 -2.86
N PHE A 7 7.02 12.22 -1.78
CA PHE A 7 5.80 11.56 -1.30
C PHE A 7 4.69 12.55 -0.97
N LEU A 8 5.00 13.58 -0.20
CA LEU A 8 4.01 14.61 0.15
C LEU A 8 3.47 15.30 -1.10
N SER A 9 4.34 15.70 -2.03
CA SER A 9 3.93 16.35 -3.28
C SER A 9 2.99 15.47 -4.11
N ILE A 10 3.22 14.16 -4.15
CA ILE A 10 2.35 13.22 -4.86
C ILE A 10 1.02 13.06 -4.15
N LEU A 11 1.04 12.89 -2.83
CA LEU A 11 -0.16 12.62 -2.03
C LEU A 11 -0.96 13.87 -1.64
N GLU A 12 -0.47 15.10 -1.86
CA GLU A 12 -1.24 16.31 -1.61
C GLU A 12 -2.52 16.39 -2.45
N ASN A 13 -2.49 15.85 -3.66
CA ASN A 13 -3.62 15.87 -4.59
C ASN A 13 -4.65 14.80 -4.25
N LYS A 14 -5.89 15.22 -4.00
CA LYS A 14 -6.99 14.31 -3.63
C LYS A 14 -7.24 13.24 -4.69
N SER A 15 -7.31 13.62 -5.97
CA SER A 15 -7.58 12.66 -7.04
C SER A 15 -6.51 11.57 -7.14
N ARG A 16 -5.25 11.89 -6.87
CA ARG A 16 -4.19 10.88 -6.82
C ARG A 16 -4.37 9.91 -5.67
N ARG A 17 -4.79 10.40 -4.48
CA ARG A 17 -5.10 9.51 -3.35
C ARG A 17 -6.30 8.60 -3.65
N ASP A 18 -7.36 9.15 -4.23
CA ASP A 18 -8.56 8.38 -4.60
C ASP A 18 -8.22 7.30 -5.66
N ILE A 19 -7.37 7.62 -6.64
CA ILE A 19 -6.87 6.65 -7.63
C ILE A 19 -6.07 5.53 -6.95
N LEU A 20 -5.14 5.88 -6.06
CA LEU A 20 -4.35 4.90 -5.31
C LEU A 20 -5.25 4.00 -4.47
N GLU A 21 -6.24 4.56 -3.78
CA GLU A 21 -7.21 3.79 -2.98
C GLU A 21 -7.96 2.75 -3.83
N LEU A 22 -8.38 3.11 -5.03
CA LEU A 22 -9.00 2.16 -5.95
C LEU A 22 -8.02 1.05 -6.37
N LEU A 23 -6.80 1.43 -6.73
CA LEU A 23 -5.78 0.51 -7.22
C LEU A 23 -5.21 -0.42 -6.13
N THR A 24 -5.39 -0.10 -4.84
CA THR A 24 -5.05 -1.03 -3.75
C THR A 24 -6.03 -2.19 -3.64
N LYS A 25 -7.26 -2.03 -4.13
CA LYS A 25 -8.30 -3.06 -4.08
C LYS A 25 -8.15 -4.05 -5.24
N GLU A 26 -8.02 -3.52 -6.45
CA GLU A 26 -7.82 -4.30 -7.67
C GLU A 26 -7.22 -3.45 -8.80
N PRO A 27 -6.58 -4.08 -9.81
CA PRO A 27 -6.09 -3.38 -11.00
C PRO A 27 -7.24 -2.82 -11.83
N HIS A 28 -7.07 -1.61 -12.38
CA HIS A 28 -8.07 -0.92 -13.20
C HIS A 28 -7.50 -0.34 -14.51
N TYR A 29 -8.37 -0.20 -15.50
CA TYR A 29 -8.11 0.61 -16.69
C TYR A 29 -8.42 2.10 -16.41
N ALA A 30 -7.76 3.02 -17.12
CA ALA A 30 -7.99 4.45 -16.94
C ALA A 30 -9.47 4.87 -17.14
N LEU A 31 -10.19 4.21 -18.05
CA LEU A 31 -11.62 4.46 -18.27
C LEU A 31 -12.45 4.07 -17.03
N GLN A 32 -12.20 2.91 -16.44
CA GLN A 32 -12.90 2.46 -15.23
C GLN A 32 -12.68 3.42 -14.06
N ILE A 33 -11.43 3.87 -13.85
CA ILE A 33 -11.10 4.88 -12.82
C ILE A 33 -11.87 6.18 -13.08
N SER A 34 -11.94 6.62 -14.33
CA SER A 34 -12.68 7.82 -14.75
C SER A 34 -14.17 7.73 -14.39
N GLU A 35 -14.79 6.58 -14.65
CA GLU A 35 -16.20 6.31 -14.34
C GLU A 35 -16.44 6.23 -12.82
N LEU A 36 -15.57 5.54 -12.07
CA LEU A 36 -15.71 5.37 -10.62
C LEU A 36 -15.49 6.66 -9.84
N LEU A 37 -14.54 7.50 -10.26
CA LEU A 37 -14.22 8.76 -9.59
C LEU A 37 -14.95 9.98 -10.17
N HIS A 38 -15.74 9.82 -11.23
CA HIS A 38 -16.46 10.90 -11.91
C HIS A 38 -15.55 12.05 -12.36
N ILE A 39 -14.33 11.73 -12.84
CA ILE A 39 -13.39 12.68 -13.41
C ILE A 39 -13.05 12.30 -14.85
N SER A 40 -12.60 13.26 -15.67
CA SER A 40 -12.31 12.99 -17.08
C SER A 40 -11.19 11.94 -17.24
N GLN A 41 -11.28 11.09 -18.26
CA GLN A 41 -10.25 10.10 -18.56
C GLN A 41 -8.87 10.76 -18.80
N GLN A 42 -8.84 11.95 -19.43
CA GLN A 42 -7.59 12.69 -19.62
C GLN A 42 -6.94 13.11 -18.30
N ALA A 43 -7.75 13.54 -17.31
CA ALA A 43 -7.24 13.86 -15.97
C ALA A 43 -6.70 12.61 -15.28
N VAL A 44 -7.41 11.47 -15.37
CA VAL A 44 -6.95 10.18 -14.83
C VAL A 44 -5.61 9.81 -15.41
N VAL A 45 -5.45 9.86 -16.76
CA VAL A 45 -4.17 9.52 -17.41
C VAL A 45 -3.04 10.39 -16.92
N LYS A 46 -3.24 11.71 -16.79
CA LYS A 46 -2.22 12.62 -16.25
C LYS A 46 -1.81 12.27 -14.82
N HIS A 47 -2.78 11.91 -13.96
CA HIS A 47 -2.49 11.50 -12.59
C HIS A 47 -1.76 10.15 -12.55
N LEU A 48 -2.16 9.20 -13.39
CA LEU A 48 -1.50 7.90 -13.51
C LEU A 48 -0.07 8.02 -14.02
N ASP A 49 0.20 8.89 -14.98
CA ASP A 49 1.56 9.16 -15.49
C ASP A 49 2.48 9.69 -14.38
N ILE A 50 1.96 10.58 -13.52
CA ILE A 50 2.70 11.08 -12.34
C ILE A 50 2.97 9.96 -11.34
N LEU A 51 1.96 9.15 -11.04
CA LEU A 51 2.07 8.04 -10.10
C LEU A 51 3.00 6.93 -10.61
N GLU A 52 2.99 6.66 -11.92
CA GLU A 52 3.90 5.71 -12.57
C GLU A 52 5.34 6.22 -12.54
N ALA A 53 5.56 7.49 -12.90
CA ALA A 53 6.89 8.10 -12.88
C ALA A 53 7.52 8.10 -11.49
N ALA A 54 6.70 8.24 -10.45
CA ALA A 54 7.12 8.18 -9.05
C ALA A 54 7.20 6.75 -8.48
N GLY A 55 6.86 5.71 -9.25
CA GLY A 55 6.96 4.32 -8.83
C GLY A 55 5.84 3.82 -7.91
N PHE A 56 4.74 4.56 -7.75
CA PHE A 56 3.58 4.11 -6.94
C PHE A 56 2.73 3.10 -7.69
N VAL A 57 2.69 3.21 -9.01
CA VAL A 57 1.83 2.42 -9.88
C VAL A 57 2.68 1.81 -10.99
N SER A 58 2.40 0.58 -11.33
CA SER A 58 2.96 -0.10 -12.51
C SER A 58 1.89 -0.29 -13.57
N VAL A 59 2.35 -0.34 -14.81
CA VAL A 59 1.50 -0.51 -16.00
C VAL A 59 1.77 -1.85 -16.65
N GLU A 60 0.71 -2.57 -16.94
CA GLU A 60 0.75 -3.80 -17.72
C GLU A 60 -0.06 -3.63 -19.00
N LYS A 61 0.47 -4.06 -20.12
CA LYS A 61 -0.25 -4.05 -21.40
C LYS A 61 -0.99 -5.38 -21.58
N VAL A 62 -2.31 -5.32 -21.61
CA VAL A 62 -3.17 -6.49 -21.80
C VAL A 62 -3.69 -6.51 -23.25
N PRO A 63 -3.52 -7.63 -23.97
CA PRO A 63 -4.07 -7.78 -25.32
C PRO A 63 -5.59 -7.54 -25.36
N SER A 64 -6.08 -6.84 -26.38
CA SER A 64 -7.51 -6.66 -26.55
C SER A 64 -8.15 -7.94 -27.10
N VAL A 65 -9.14 -8.47 -26.41
CA VAL A 65 -9.91 -9.68 -26.83
C VAL A 65 -10.64 -9.47 -28.16
N LYS A 66 -10.93 -8.22 -28.54
CA LYS A 66 -11.64 -7.84 -29.76
C LYS A 66 -10.75 -7.38 -30.92
N GLY A 67 -9.44 -7.69 -30.88
CA GLY A 67 -8.51 -7.34 -31.97
C GLY A 67 -8.15 -5.85 -32.08
N GLY A 68 -8.34 -5.08 -31.02
CA GLY A 68 -7.92 -3.67 -30.92
C GLY A 68 -6.50 -3.51 -30.33
N PRO A 69 -6.01 -2.26 -30.19
CA PRO A 69 -4.71 -1.99 -29.59
C PRO A 69 -4.69 -2.49 -28.13
N PRO A 70 -3.50 -2.89 -27.60
CA PRO A 70 -3.34 -3.33 -26.22
C PRO A 70 -3.84 -2.25 -25.25
N ARG A 71 -4.54 -2.68 -24.20
CA ARG A 71 -5.03 -1.79 -23.14
C ARG A 71 -4.04 -1.75 -21.99
N LYS A 72 -3.85 -0.56 -21.41
CA LYS A 72 -3.04 -0.36 -20.21
C LYS A 72 -3.89 -0.61 -18.97
N ILE A 73 -3.50 -1.60 -18.16
CA ILE A 73 -4.05 -1.82 -16.82
C ILE A 73 -3.04 -1.33 -15.78
N TYR A 74 -3.52 -0.67 -14.75
CA TYR A 74 -2.72 -0.04 -13.70
C TYR A 74 -2.92 -0.78 -12.40
N LYS A 75 -1.84 -0.97 -11.64
CA LYS A 75 -1.86 -1.63 -10.33
C LYS A 75 -0.83 -1.04 -9.39
N VAL A 76 -1.10 -1.06 -8.09
CA VAL A 76 -0.10 -0.79 -7.05
C VAL A 76 0.68 -2.08 -6.80
N THR A 77 2.01 -2.01 -6.82
CA THR A 77 2.89 -3.17 -6.61
C THR A 77 3.73 -3.05 -5.35
N GLU A 78 3.93 -1.85 -4.87
CA GLU A 78 4.78 -1.56 -3.73
C GLU A 78 3.97 -1.04 -2.55
N SER A 79 4.39 -1.40 -1.34
CA SER A 79 3.80 -0.89 -0.11
C SER A 79 4.70 0.18 0.49
N TYR A 80 4.11 1.31 0.87
CA TYR A 80 4.83 2.42 1.46
C TYR A 80 4.26 2.76 2.82
N CYS A 81 5.12 3.12 3.75
CA CYS A 81 4.76 3.70 5.03
C CYS A 81 5.33 5.11 5.11
N LEU A 82 4.47 6.08 5.33
CA LEU A 82 4.86 7.48 5.56
C LEU A 82 4.37 7.88 6.95
N ARG A 83 5.26 8.49 7.75
CA ARG A 83 4.96 8.93 9.08
C ARG A 83 5.47 10.34 9.32
N LEU A 84 4.63 11.16 9.94
CA LEU A 84 4.96 12.50 10.42
C LEU A 84 4.53 12.61 11.88
N ASP A 85 5.49 12.80 12.77
CA ASP A 85 5.25 13.11 14.17
C ASP A 85 5.52 14.61 14.37
N LEU A 86 4.49 15.37 14.76
CA LEU A 86 4.54 16.82 14.93
C LEU A 86 3.98 17.22 16.29
N GLY A 87 4.77 17.89 17.09
CA GLY A 87 4.38 18.40 18.40
C GLY A 87 5.30 19.51 18.89
N PRO A 88 5.03 20.09 20.06
CA PRO A 88 5.97 21.04 20.68
C PRO A 88 7.33 20.38 20.87
N SER A 89 8.37 20.96 20.29
CA SER A 89 9.75 20.43 20.30
C SER A 89 9.95 19.07 19.60
N LEU A 90 8.96 18.61 18.85
CA LEU A 90 9.02 17.36 18.10
C LEU A 90 8.66 17.59 16.63
N PHE A 91 9.59 17.31 15.73
CA PHE A 91 9.34 17.20 14.30
C PHE A 91 10.15 16.05 13.75
N LYS A 92 9.48 14.94 13.46
CA LYS A 92 10.13 13.74 12.93
C LYS A 92 9.37 13.22 11.73
N THR A 93 10.07 12.99 10.65
CA THR A 93 9.54 12.40 9.43
C THR A 93 10.23 11.09 9.14
N SER A 94 9.49 10.14 8.65
CA SER A 94 10.05 8.89 8.13
C SER A 94 9.22 8.37 6.95
N GLY A 95 9.93 7.88 5.94
CA GLY A 95 9.33 7.21 4.80
C GLY A 95 10.10 5.94 4.52
N ARG A 96 9.40 4.83 4.34
CA ARG A 96 10.03 3.56 3.97
C ARG A 96 9.15 2.78 3.00
N MET A 97 9.79 2.12 2.06
CA MET A 97 9.17 1.08 1.27
C MET A 97 9.06 -0.16 2.13
N MET A 98 7.88 -0.76 2.17
CA MET A 98 7.67 -2.02 2.85
C MET A 98 7.90 -3.16 1.86
N PRO A 99 8.48 -4.29 2.29
CA PRO A 99 8.65 -5.44 1.42
C PRO A 99 7.28 -5.89 0.88
N SER A 100 7.10 -5.87 -0.42
CA SER A 100 5.92 -6.40 -1.09
C SER A 100 6.18 -7.84 -1.53
N GLY A 101 5.40 -8.75 -1.04
CA GLY A 101 5.31 -10.14 -1.51
C GLY A 101 6.64 -10.91 -1.54
N GLY A 102 6.63 -12.08 -1.01
CA GLY A 102 7.76 -13.01 -0.97
C GLY A 102 7.62 -13.90 0.26
N PRO A 103 8.45 -14.94 0.38
CA PRO A 103 8.50 -15.67 1.63
C PRO A 103 8.80 -14.67 2.75
N MET A 104 7.94 -14.67 3.76
CA MET A 104 8.01 -13.75 4.90
C MET A 104 9.42 -13.80 5.50
N ARG A 105 10.26 -12.84 5.12
CA ARG A 105 11.57 -12.66 5.75
C ARG A 105 11.33 -11.88 7.03
N LEU A 106 11.06 -12.63 8.08
CA LEU A 106 10.98 -12.07 9.40
C LEU A 106 12.34 -11.49 9.77
N SER A 107 12.37 -10.21 10.05
CA SER A 107 13.56 -9.63 10.67
C SER A 107 13.69 -10.30 12.05
N SER A 108 14.90 -10.58 12.46
CA SER A 108 15.29 -11.33 13.66
C SER A 108 14.82 -10.73 15.00
N LYS A 109 13.91 -9.75 14.99
CA LYS A 109 13.39 -9.08 16.18
C LYS A 109 11.88 -8.84 16.02
N LEU A 110 11.15 -9.90 16.20
CA LEU A 110 9.70 -9.78 16.37
C LEU A 110 9.39 -9.41 17.82
N PRO A 111 8.31 -8.65 18.06
CA PRO A 111 7.78 -8.50 19.40
C PRO A 111 7.42 -9.86 19.98
N ASP A 112 7.67 -10.03 21.28
CA ASP A 112 7.36 -11.25 22.02
C ASP A 112 5.86 -11.63 21.83
N GLY A 113 5.61 -12.90 21.57
CA GLY A 113 4.26 -13.45 21.38
C GLY A 113 3.78 -13.55 19.93
N LEU A 114 4.52 -13.05 18.94
CA LEU A 114 4.20 -13.25 17.52
C LEU A 114 4.85 -14.49 16.92
N GLU A 115 5.81 -15.10 17.61
CA GLU A 115 6.58 -16.24 17.11
C GLU A 115 5.67 -17.44 16.77
N GLY A 116 4.72 -17.77 17.64
CA GLY A 116 3.79 -18.89 17.42
C GLY A 116 2.83 -18.68 16.25
N ILE A 117 2.41 -17.44 16.00
CA ILE A 117 1.55 -17.10 14.86
C ILE A 117 2.31 -17.30 13.55
N ILE A 118 3.55 -16.88 13.53
CA ILE A 118 4.42 -16.91 12.35
C ILE A 118 4.87 -18.34 12.02
N ASP A 119 5.21 -19.12 13.02
CA ASP A 119 5.54 -20.54 12.85
C ASP A 119 4.35 -21.31 12.29
N SER A 120 3.13 -20.98 12.72
CA SER A 120 1.90 -21.60 12.20
C SER A 120 1.64 -21.24 10.73
N MET A 121 2.03 -20.04 10.30
CA MET A 121 1.90 -19.59 8.90
C MET A 121 3.03 -20.12 8.00
N GLY A 122 4.25 -20.22 8.51
CA GLY A 122 5.44 -20.62 7.72
C GLY A 122 5.49 -22.11 7.35
N THR A 123 4.80 -22.96 8.09
CA THR A 123 4.82 -24.42 7.90
C THR A 123 3.65 -24.95 7.07
N ARG A 124 2.58 -24.19 6.88
CA ARG A 124 1.37 -24.61 6.16
C ARG A 124 1.24 -23.94 4.79
N ARG A 125 1.01 -24.74 3.74
CA ARG A 125 0.73 -24.25 2.38
C ARG A 125 -0.66 -23.60 2.23
N THR A 126 -1.61 -23.97 3.07
CA THR A 126 -3.00 -23.47 3.05
C THR A 126 -3.50 -23.32 4.47
N ILE A 127 -4.10 -22.18 4.77
CA ILE A 127 -4.72 -21.86 6.08
C ILE A 127 -6.23 -21.73 5.84
N PRO A 128 -7.10 -22.32 6.66
CA PRO A 128 -8.55 -22.09 6.58
C PRO A 128 -8.88 -20.61 6.70
N LEU A 129 -9.89 -20.13 5.97
CA LEU A 129 -10.26 -18.72 5.94
C LEU A 129 -10.58 -18.16 7.34
N SER A 130 -11.26 -18.94 8.19
CA SER A 130 -11.56 -18.55 9.56
C SER A 130 -10.31 -18.34 10.42
N GLU A 131 -9.31 -19.22 10.27
CA GLU A 131 -8.03 -19.12 10.97
C GLU A 131 -7.22 -17.91 10.44
N ALA A 132 -7.22 -17.69 9.14
CA ALA A 132 -6.58 -16.53 8.52
C ALA A 132 -7.18 -15.20 9.00
N MET A 133 -8.51 -15.12 9.13
CA MET A 133 -9.19 -13.94 9.66
C MET A 133 -8.87 -13.69 11.14
N SER A 134 -8.82 -14.75 11.96
CA SER A 134 -8.42 -14.62 13.37
C SER A 134 -6.99 -14.09 13.52
N ILE A 135 -6.06 -14.64 12.72
CA ILE A 135 -4.66 -14.19 12.70
C ILE A 135 -4.55 -12.71 12.27
N LEU A 136 -5.28 -12.30 11.23
CA LEU A 136 -5.30 -10.91 10.79
C LEU A 136 -5.81 -9.97 11.87
N THR A 137 -6.89 -10.32 12.56
CA THR A 137 -7.44 -9.53 13.66
C THR A 137 -6.44 -9.41 14.80
N GLU A 138 -5.78 -10.49 15.18
CA GLU A 138 -4.77 -10.48 16.24
C GLU A 138 -3.56 -9.61 15.85
N LEU A 139 -3.06 -9.72 14.61
CA LEU A 139 -1.97 -8.88 14.11
C LEU A 139 -2.36 -7.40 14.10
N GLN A 140 -3.57 -7.06 13.69
CA GLN A 140 -4.08 -5.69 13.70
C GLN A 140 -4.11 -5.13 15.13
N THR A 141 -4.66 -5.88 16.07
CA THR A 141 -4.71 -5.48 17.50
C THR A 141 -3.30 -5.26 18.06
N ARG A 142 -2.33 -6.12 17.71
CA ARG A 142 -0.94 -5.95 18.14
C ARG A 142 -0.28 -4.71 17.53
N LEU A 143 -0.56 -4.41 16.27
CA LEU A 143 -0.05 -3.19 15.64
C LEU A 143 -0.61 -1.93 16.30
N GLU A 144 -1.90 -1.91 16.63
CA GLU A 144 -2.54 -0.82 17.37
C GLU A 144 -1.89 -0.63 18.74
N GLN A 145 -1.65 -1.70 19.50
CA GLN A 145 -0.97 -1.63 20.80
C GLN A 145 0.45 -1.08 20.70
N ILE A 146 1.19 -1.48 19.67
CA ILE A 146 2.55 -0.96 19.44
C ILE A 146 2.51 0.54 19.11
N ASP A 147 1.56 0.99 18.32
CA ASP A 147 1.38 2.39 18.00
C ASP A 147 0.97 3.22 19.23
N GLU A 148 0.06 2.72 20.08
CA GLU A 148 -0.32 3.34 21.36
C GLU A 148 0.88 3.45 22.32
N GLN A 149 1.64 2.37 22.50
CA GLN A 149 2.84 2.37 23.34
C GLN A 149 3.88 3.38 22.84
N ARG A 150 4.03 3.47 21.52
CA ARG A 150 4.94 4.43 20.93
C ARG A 150 4.46 5.87 21.16
N ASP A 151 3.18 6.13 20.97
CA ASP A 151 2.60 7.45 21.15
C ASP A 151 2.73 7.91 22.62
N ALA A 152 2.59 6.98 23.56
CA ALA A 152 2.88 7.23 24.98
C ALA A 152 4.35 7.56 25.29
N LEU A 153 5.30 7.09 24.45
CA LEU A 153 6.74 7.41 24.63
C LEU A 153 7.15 8.73 23.98
N VAL A 154 6.31 9.27 23.09
CA VAL A 154 6.59 10.50 22.33
C VAL A 154 5.85 11.70 22.94
N ALA A 155 4.81 11.46 23.75
CA ALA A 155 4.05 12.49 24.47
C ALA A 155 4.81 13.01 25.67
#